data_1d15ae200bb8c394cf0a2c32d8663202
#
_entry.id   1d15ae200bb8c394cf0a2c32d8663202
#
_cell.length_a   1.000
_cell.length_b   1.000
_cell.length_c   1.000
_cell.angle_alpha   90.00
_cell.angle_beta   90.00
_cell.angle_gamma   90.00
#
_symmetry.space_group_name_H-M   'P 1'
#
loop_
_entity.id
_entity.type
_entity.pdbx_description
1 polymer ?
#
loop_
_entity_poly.entity_id
_entity_poly.type
_entity_poly.pdbx_seq_one_letter_code
_entity_poly.pdbx_strand_id
1 'polypeptide(L)'
;MRIDILSKEYPPAIYGGAGVHVTELVSALRARGDLDVRVHAFGHPREEDGTTGHPDLTELTGANAALTTLGVDLSLAAACEGADLVHSHTWYANMGGHLASLMGDIPHVLTAHSLEPMRPWKAEQLGGGYRVSSWVEKTAYEAADAVIAVSAGMREDILRSYPSVDPERVKVVHNGIDSELWQRAVDEDVVRRHGVDPDRPSIIFVGRITRQKGLPYLLRAAAELPPEVQLVLLAGAPDTPEIMAEVESLIETLRETRDGVVWVPTMLPRNEVVAMLSSA
;
A
#
# COMPACT_ATOMS: atom_id res chain seq x y z
N MET A 1 -25.57 -9.75 -2.17
CA MET A 1 -24.75 -9.64 -0.95
C MET A 1 -23.99 -8.33 -1.03
N ARG A 2 -24.13 -7.49 0.01
CA ARG A 2 -23.40 -6.21 0.13
C ARG A 2 -22.09 -6.42 0.88
N ILE A 3 -20.99 -6.03 0.25
CA ILE A 3 -19.64 -6.08 0.84
C ILE A 3 -19.11 -4.65 0.96
N ASP A 4 -18.75 -4.25 2.16
CA ASP A 4 -18.17 -2.96 2.44
C ASP A 4 -16.65 -3.11 2.62
N ILE A 5 -15.89 -2.52 1.69
CA ILE A 5 -14.41 -2.54 1.68
C ILE A 5 -13.90 -1.29 2.39
N LEU A 6 -13.10 -1.47 3.43
CA LEU A 6 -12.52 -0.38 4.20
C LEU A 6 -11.01 -0.25 3.89
N SER A 7 -10.58 0.91 3.45
CA SER A 7 -9.17 1.13 3.11
C SER A 7 -8.74 2.58 3.34
N LYS A 8 -7.49 2.76 3.75
CA LYS A 8 -6.88 4.09 3.76
C LYS A 8 -6.61 4.60 2.34
N GLU A 9 -6.18 3.71 1.45
CA GLU A 9 -5.78 4.04 0.09
C GLU A 9 -6.82 3.54 -0.91
N TYR A 10 -7.34 4.46 -1.72
CA TYR A 10 -8.19 4.16 -2.87
C TYR A 10 -8.13 5.35 -3.86
N PRO A 11 -8.32 5.14 -5.17
CA PRO A 11 -8.25 6.23 -6.14
C PRO A 11 -9.05 7.48 -5.75
N PRO A 12 -8.51 8.68 -6.02
CA PRO A 12 -7.22 8.97 -6.64
C PRO A 12 -6.04 8.97 -5.66
N ALA A 13 -6.26 8.72 -4.37
CA ALA A 13 -5.26 8.80 -3.31
C ALA A 13 -4.61 7.42 -3.06
N ILE A 14 -3.70 7.01 -3.93
CA ILE A 14 -2.90 5.78 -3.80
C ILE A 14 -1.43 6.18 -3.67
N TYR A 15 -0.72 5.60 -2.69
CA TYR A 15 0.72 5.81 -2.51
C TYR A 15 1.49 4.50 -2.24
N GLY A 16 0.79 3.36 -2.13
CA GLY A 16 1.41 2.06 -1.83
C GLY A 16 0.75 0.87 -2.51
N GLY A 17 1.38 -0.29 -2.35
CA GLY A 17 0.89 -1.53 -2.94
C GLY A 17 -0.47 -1.99 -2.39
N ALA A 18 -0.81 -1.61 -1.15
CA ALA A 18 -2.12 -1.93 -0.57
C ALA A 18 -3.25 -1.24 -1.34
N GLY A 19 -3.08 0.05 -1.68
CA GLY A 19 -4.07 0.79 -2.47
C GLY A 19 -4.24 0.23 -3.88
N VAL A 20 -3.14 -0.17 -4.53
CA VAL A 20 -3.20 -0.85 -5.84
C VAL A 20 -3.98 -2.16 -5.71
N HIS A 21 -3.67 -2.99 -4.71
CA HIS A 21 -4.39 -4.25 -4.48
C HIS A 21 -5.88 -4.02 -4.23
N VAL A 22 -6.25 -3.06 -3.38
CA VAL A 22 -7.68 -2.75 -3.10
C VAL A 22 -8.40 -2.31 -4.37
N THR A 23 -7.76 -1.48 -5.20
CA THR A 23 -8.33 -1.04 -6.49
C THR A 23 -8.61 -2.23 -7.41
N GLU A 24 -7.65 -3.13 -7.60
CA GLU A 24 -7.82 -4.30 -8.45
C GLU A 24 -8.86 -5.28 -7.86
N LEU A 25 -8.85 -5.49 -6.54
CA LEU A 25 -9.82 -6.34 -5.85
C LEU A 25 -11.25 -5.81 -6.02
N VAL A 26 -11.48 -4.52 -5.80
CA VAL A 26 -12.80 -3.88 -5.97
C VAL A 26 -13.26 -3.99 -7.41
N SER A 27 -12.39 -3.72 -8.39
CA SER A 27 -12.70 -3.88 -9.80
C SER A 27 -13.13 -5.31 -10.13
N ALA A 28 -12.37 -6.31 -9.68
CA ALA A 28 -12.68 -7.73 -9.91
C ALA A 28 -13.99 -8.17 -9.22
N LEU A 29 -14.25 -7.69 -8.00
CA LEU A 29 -15.49 -8.02 -7.28
C LEU A 29 -16.71 -7.36 -7.93
N ARG A 30 -16.62 -6.09 -8.36
CA ARG A 30 -17.71 -5.40 -9.07
C ARG A 30 -17.99 -6.02 -10.43
N ALA A 31 -16.96 -6.48 -11.15
CA ALA A 31 -17.11 -7.17 -12.43
C ALA A 31 -17.93 -8.48 -12.36
N ARG A 32 -18.05 -9.09 -11.19
CA ARG A 32 -18.90 -10.28 -11.00
C ARG A 32 -20.38 -9.99 -11.22
N GLY A 33 -20.87 -8.81 -10.89
CA GLY A 33 -22.26 -8.38 -11.08
C GLY A 33 -23.29 -8.99 -10.10
N ASP A 34 -22.87 -9.94 -9.25
CA ASP A 34 -23.71 -10.57 -8.22
C ASP A 34 -23.50 -9.98 -6.80
N LEU A 35 -22.60 -9.01 -6.68
CA LEU A 35 -22.21 -8.35 -5.44
C LEU A 35 -22.48 -6.84 -5.50
N ASP A 36 -23.02 -6.28 -4.40
CA ASP A 36 -23.04 -4.83 -4.15
C ASP A 36 -21.75 -4.47 -3.38
N VAL A 37 -20.74 -3.99 -4.08
CA VAL A 37 -19.42 -3.68 -3.50
C VAL A 37 -19.29 -2.19 -3.26
N ARG A 38 -19.28 -1.80 -2.00
CA ARG A 38 -19.09 -0.43 -1.55
C ARG A 38 -17.69 -0.23 -1.00
N VAL A 39 -17.12 0.94 -1.24
CA VAL A 39 -15.80 1.31 -0.76
C VAL A 39 -15.89 2.49 0.18
N HIS A 40 -15.31 2.35 1.35
CA HIS A 40 -15.16 3.41 2.33
C HIS A 40 -13.66 3.71 2.47
N ALA A 41 -13.23 4.85 1.93
CA ALA A 41 -11.83 5.23 1.88
C ALA A 41 -11.56 6.53 2.68
N PHE A 42 -10.34 6.66 3.20
CA PHE A 42 -9.92 7.90 3.85
C PHE A 42 -9.90 9.07 2.87
N GLY A 43 -10.12 10.27 3.37
CA GLY A 43 -10.00 11.53 2.67
C GLY A 43 -11.30 12.06 2.07
N HIS A 44 -11.18 12.91 1.06
CA HIS A 44 -12.31 13.65 0.50
C HIS A 44 -13.36 12.76 -0.18
N PRO A 45 -14.59 13.26 -0.36
CA PRO A 45 -15.64 12.60 -1.13
C PRO A 45 -15.14 12.15 -2.52
N ARG A 46 -15.70 11.07 -3.02
CA ARG A 46 -15.43 10.47 -4.34
C ARG A 46 -16.64 10.65 -5.25
N GLU A 47 -16.37 10.76 -6.55
CA GLU A 47 -17.44 10.81 -7.57
C GLU A 47 -17.85 9.40 -8.06
N GLU A 48 -17.04 8.39 -7.74
CA GLU A 48 -17.30 7.00 -8.13
C GLU A 48 -18.49 6.42 -7.35
N ASP A 49 -19.45 5.87 -8.07
CA ASP A 49 -20.62 5.23 -7.47
C ASP A 49 -20.22 4.09 -6.52
N GLY A 50 -20.90 4.02 -5.38
CA GLY A 50 -20.59 3.04 -4.34
C GLY A 50 -19.26 3.29 -3.63
N THR A 51 -18.71 4.51 -3.72
CA THR A 51 -17.46 4.89 -3.04
C THR A 51 -17.69 6.13 -2.16
N THR A 52 -17.34 6.03 -0.89
CA THR A 52 -17.46 7.11 0.09
C THR A 52 -16.08 7.49 0.62
N GLY A 53 -15.78 8.78 0.61
CA GLY A 53 -14.60 9.35 1.26
C GLY A 53 -14.91 9.79 2.69
N HIS A 54 -14.04 9.43 3.62
CA HIS A 54 -14.14 9.77 5.05
C HIS A 54 -12.99 10.69 5.43
N PRO A 55 -13.22 12.01 5.56
CA PRO A 55 -12.19 12.97 5.91
C PRO A 55 -11.78 12.83 7.38
N ASP A 56 -10.61 13.33 7.69
CA ASP A 56 -10.15 13.50 9.07
C ASP A 56 -11.13 14.37 9.86
N LEU A 57 -11.36 14.01 11.13
CA LEU A 57 -12.18 14.81 12.03
C LEU A 57 -11.47 16.11 12.37
N THR A 58 -12.17 17.24 12.21
CA THR A 58 -11.62 18.58 12.49
C THR A 58 -11.17 18.76 13.93
N GLU A 59 -11.84 18.09 14.87
CA GLU A 59 -11.54 18.07 16.30
C GLU A 59 -10.19 17.42 16.62
N LEU A 60 -9.65 16.62 15.70
CA LEU A 60 -8.36 15.94 15.82
C LEU A 60 -7.25 16.61 15.00
N THR A 61 -7.50 17.83 14.51
CA THR A 61 -6.48 18.59 13.77
C THR A 61 -5.26 18.83 14.66
N GLY A 62 -4.08 18.42 14.16
CA GLY A 62 -2.81 18.51 14.93
C GLY A 62 -2.60 17.40 15.97
N ALA A 63 -3.55 16.48 16.13
CA ALA A 63 -3.37 15.32 16.99
C ALA A 63 -2.37 14.30 16.37
N ASN A 64 -1.94 13.33 17.18
CA ASN A 64 -1.11 12.24 16.68
C ASN A 64 -1.85 11.47 15.57
N ALA A 65 -1.14 11.12 14.50
CA ALA A 65 -1.70 10.46 13.32
C ALA A 65 -2.47 9.16 13.63
N ALA A 66 -2.12 8.45 14.71
CA ALA A 66 -2.88 7.27 15.12
C ALA A 66 -4.26 7.63 15.69
N LEU A 67 -4.39 8.78 16.37
CA LEU A 67 -5.70 9.26 16.86
C LEU A 67 -6.56 9.77 15.70
N THR A 68 -5.96 10.49 14.75
CA THR A 68 -6.67 10.92 13.53
C THR A 68 -7.21 9.71 12.76
N THR A 69 -6.39 8.66 12.62
CA THR A 69 -6.82 7.38 12.02
C THR A 69 -8.03 6.79 12.73
N LEU A 70 -7.99 6.67 14.06
CA LEU A 70 -9.13 6.16 14.83
C LEU A 70 -10.39 7.02 14.68
N GLY A 71 -10.25 8.34 14.55
CA GLY A 71 -11.36 9.22 14.26
C GLY A 71 -12.07 8.87 12.95
N VAL A 72 -11.30 8.57 11.90
CA VAL A 72 -11.85 8.10 10.62
C VAL A 72 -12.48 6.73 10.76
N ASP A 73 -11.87 5.80 11.53
CA ASP A 73 -12.42 4.47 11.78
C ASP A 73 -13.84 4.51 12.38
N LEU A 74 -14.14 5.48 13.23
CA LEU A 74 -15.51 5.66 13.75
C LEU A 74 -16.50 5.98 12.63
N SER A 75 -16.11 6.82 11.69
CA SER A 75 -16.93 7.17 10.52
C SER A 75 -17.08 5.97 9.57
N LEU A 76 -16.01 5.19 9.37
CA LEU A 76 -16.04 3.95 8.58
C LEU A 76 -17.03 2.95 9.18
N ALA A 77 -16.95 2.70 10.50
CA ALA A 77 -17.81 1.76 11.19
C ALA A 77 -19.30 2.14 11.06
N ALA A 78 -19.62 3.42 11.25
CA ALA A 78 -20.99 3.92 11.13
C ALA A 78 -21.54 3.75 9.69
N ALA A 79 -20.71 3.89 8.67
CA ALA A 79 -21.13 3.76 7.28
C ALA A 79 -21.41 2.30 6.85
N CYS A 80 -20.91 1.31 7.59
CA CYS A 80 -21.12 -0.12 7.31
C CYS A 80 -22.48 -0.66 7.76
N GLU A 81 -23.36 0.16 8.35
CA GLU A 81 -24.68 -0.29 8.76
C GLU A 81 -25.43 -0.96 7.61
N GLY A 82 -25.92 -2.19 7.84
CA GLY A 82 -26.63 -3.00 6.87
C GLY A 82 -25.75 -3.68 5.80
N ALA A 83 -24.43 -3.72 5.97
CA ALA A 83 -23.55 -4.58 5.17
C ALA A 83 -23.74 -6.05 5.55
N ASP A 84 -23.59 -6.96 4.58
CA ASP A 84 -23.58 -8.40 4.81
C ASP A 84 -22.18 -8.90 5.22
N LEU A 85 -21.12 -8.13 4.86
CA LEU A 85 -19.72 -8.41 5.19
C LEU A 85 -18.91 -7.12 5.15
N VAL A 86 -17.99 -6.98 6.09
CA VAL A 86 -17.00 -5.90 6.10
C VAL A 86 -15.60 -6.49 5.86
N HIS A 87 -14.87 -5.90 4.92
CA HIS A 87 -13.51 -6.32 4.57
C HIS A 87 -12.54 -5.14 4.72
N SER A 88 -11.69 -5.17 5.73
CA SER A 88 -10.73 -4.10 6.00
C SER A 88 -9.32 -4.42 5.53
N HIS A 89 -8.58 -3.37 5.17
CA HIS A 89 -7.21 -3.46 4.69
C HIS A 89 -6.28 -2.57 5.51
N THR A 90 -5.22 -3.16 6.04
CA THR A 90 -4.22 -2.53 6.92
C THR A 90 -4.77 -2.07 8.26
N TRP A 91 -3.89 -1.85 9.24
CA TRP A 91 -4.27 -1.36 10.57
C TRP A 91 -5.06 -0.04 10.53
N TYR A 92 -4.87 0.76 9.49
CA TYR A 92 -5.56 2.04 9.32
C TYR A 92 -7.08 1.94 9.25
N ALA A 93 -7.61 0.82 8.76
CA ALA A 93 -9.05 0.60 8.60
C ALA A 93 -9.56 -0.61 9.41
N ASN A 94 -8.66 -1.31 10.09
CA ASN A 94 -9.01 -2.53 10.81
C ASN A 94 -9.91 -2.26 12.01
N MET A 95 -9.73 -1.11 12.70
CA MET A 95 -10.61 -0.77 13.82
C MET A 95 -12.01 -0.41 13.33
N GLY A 96 -12.13 0.24 12.19
CA GLY A 96 -13.43 0.49 11.56
C GLY A 96 -14.20 -0.80 11.28
N GLY A 97 -13.53 -1.81 10.70
CA GLY A 97 -14.12 -3.13 10.46
C GLY A 97 -14.49 -3.86 11.75
N HIS A 98 -13.61 -3.82 12.75
CA HIS A 98 -13.88 -4.44 14.06
C HIS A 98 -15.10 -3.80 14.77
N LEU A 99 -15.19 -2.48 14.78
CA LEU A 99 -16.32 -1.77 15.39
C LEU A 99 -17.62 -2.02 14.61
N ALA A 100 -17.60 -2.05 13.28
CA ALA A 100 -18.76 -2.40 12.47
C ALA A 100 -19.27 -3.82 12.82
N SER A 101 -18.36 -4.77 12.95
CA SER A 101 -18.68 -6.15 13.37
C SER A 101 -19.35 -6.19 14.75
N LEU A 102 -18.76 -5.52 15.74
CA LEU A 102 -19.31 -5.49 17.11
C LEU A 102 -20.70 -4.84 17.19
N MET A 103 -20.94 -3.77 16.42
CA MET A 103 -22.17 -3.00 16.49
C MET A 103 -23.31 -3.65 15.70
N GLY A 104 -23.00 -4.28 14.57
CA GLY A 104 -23.97 -4.77 13.60
C GLY A 104 -24.06 -6.29 13.50
N ASP A 105 -23.27 -7.04 14.28
CA ASP A 105 -23.11 -8.50 14.14
C ASP A 105 -22.75 -8.89 12.68
N ILE A 106 -21.90 -8.06 12.05
CA ILE A 106 -21.49 -8.20 10.66
C ILE A 106 -20.16 -8.98 10.62
N PRO A 107 -20.03 -10.04 9.81
CA PRO A 107 -18.76 -10.74 9.63
C PRO A 107 -17.65 -9.79 9.18
N HIS A 108 -16.51 -9.85 9.87
CA HIS A 108 -15.31 -9.05 9.56
C HIS A 108 -14.20 -9.91 9.01
N VAL A 109 -13.82 -9.63 7.78
CA VAL A 109 -12.61 -10.17 7.12
C VAL A 109 -11.57 -9.05 7.08
N LEU A 110 -10.30 -9.39 7.31
CA LEU A 110 -9.22 -8.44 7.09
C LEU A 110 -8.10 -9.03 6.22
N THR A 111 -7.43 -8.18 5.44
CA THR A 111 -6.25 -8.58 4.65
C THR A 111 -4.98 -7.98 5.23
N ALA A 112 -4.03 -8.84 5.53
CA ALA A 112 -2.70 -8.50 6.03
C ALA A 112 -1.75 -8.14 4.89
N HIS A 113 -1.45 -6.85 4.71
CA HIS A 113 -0.41 -6.36 3.78
C HIS A 113 0.94 -6.14 4.45
N SER A 114 0.93 -5.93 5.75
CA SER A 114 2.10 -5.78 6.63
C SER A 114 1.63 -5.99 8.08
N LEU A 115 2.56 -6.20 8.99
CA LEU A 115 2.28 -6.35 10.42
C LEU A 115 3.05 -5.30 11.21
N GLU A 116 2.40 -4.64 12.16
CA GLU A 116 3.04 -3.62 13.00
C GLU A 116 4.23 -4.20 13.81
N PRO A 117 4.15 -5.40 14.42
CA PRO A 117 5.30 -6.00 15.11
C PRO A 117 6.52 -6.25 14.21
N MET A 118 6.33 -6.40 12.90
CA MET A 118 7.40 -6.58 11.92
C MET A 118 7.96 -5.25 11.41
N ARG A 119 7.48 -4.13 11.92
CA ARG A 119 7.81 -2.77 11.46
C ARG A 119 8.18 -1.84 12.63
N PRO A 120 9.12 -2.23 13.51
CA PRO A 120 9.45 -1.46 14.73
C PRO A 120 9.95 -0.03 14.42
N TRP A 121 10.54 0.20 13.24
CA TRP A 121 10.94 1.53 12.78
C TRP A 121 9.77 2.51 12.61
N LYS A 122 8.52 2.04 12.57
CA LYS A 122 7.35 2.92 12.56
C LYS A 122 7.19 3.74 13.84
N ALA A 123 7.83 3.34 14.92
CA ALA A 123 7.89 4.15 16.11
C ALA A 123 8.57 5.51 15.87
N GLU A 124 9.50 5.59 14.90
CA GLU A 124 10.13 6.85 14.48
C GLU A 124 9.10 7.80 13.82
N GLN A 125 8.13 7.24 13.08
CA GLN A 125 7.10 8.01 12.36
C GLN A 125 5.91 8.39 13.25
N LEU A 126 5.45 7.46 14.09
CA LEU A 126 4.22 7.58 14.86
C LEU A 126 4.46 7.98 16.31
N GLY A 127 5.72 7.92 16.80
CA GLY A 127 6.04 8.14 18.21
C GLY A 127 5.19 7.26 19.12
N GLY A 128 4.50 7.87 20.10
CA GLY A 128 3.58 7.16 20.99
C GLY A 128 2.39 6.49 20.28
N GLY A 129 2.04 6.96 19.09
CA GLY A 129 0.98 6.38 18.26
C GLY A 129 1.28 4.97 17.76
N TYR A 130 2.57 4.55 17.72
CA TYR A 130 2.93 3.18 17.37
C TYR A 130 2.35 2.13 18.32
N ARG A 131 2.22 2.46 19.61
CA ARG A 131 1.54 1.59 20.56
C ARG A 131 0.05 1.48 20.29
N VAL A 132 -0.55 2.56 19.80
CA VAL A 132 -1.97 2.57 19.41
C VAL A 132 -2.17 1.74 18.15
N SER A 133 -1.38 1.93 17.10
CA SER A 133 -1.50 1.13 15.87
C SER A 133 -1.28 -0.36 16.10
N SER A 134 -0.31 -0.73 16.96
CA SER A 134 -0.05 -2.12 17.33
C SER A 134 -1.20 -2.72 18.13
N TRP A 135 -1.82 -1.96 19.03
CA TRP A 135 -2.99 -2.40 19.79
C TRP A 135 -4.22 -2.59 18.87
N VAL A 136 -4.47 -1.64 17.97
CA VAL A 136 -5.56 -1.70 16.99
C VAL A 136 -5.42 -2.94 16.11
N GLU A 137 -4.22 -3.13 15.53
CA GLU A 137 -3.97 -4.27 14.66
C GLU A 137 -4.20 -5.59 15.40
N LYS A 138 -3.56 -5.76 16.57
CA LYS A 138 -3.74 -6.96 17.41
C LYS A 138 -5.21 -7.24 17.70
N THR A 139 -5.95 -6.22 18.16
CA THR A 139 -7.37 -6.36 18.54
C THR A 139 -8.21 -6.84 17.36
N ALA A 140 -8.02 -6.25 16.19
CA ALA A 140 -8.77 -6.63 15.00
C ALA A 140 -8.42 -8.04 14.51
N TYR A 141 -7.13 -8.42 14.52
CA TYR A 141 -6.70 -9.76 14.09
C TYR A 141 -7.25 -10.87 15.00
N GLU A 142 -7.25 -10.65 16.32
CA GLU A 142 -7.75 -11.63 17.29
C GLU A 142 -9.28 -11.79 17.23
N ALA A 143 -9.99 -10.74 16.80
CA ALA A 143 -11.47 -10.72 16.72
C ALA A 143 -12.04 -11.10 15.36
N ALA A 144 -11.32 -10.88 14.27
CA ALA A 144 -11.84 -11.08 12.91
C ALA A 144 -12.29 -12.53 12.65
N ASP A 145 -13.37 -12.68 11.88
CA ASP A 145 -13.89 -13.99 11.46
C ASP A 145 -12.93 -14.70 10.50
N ALA A 146 -12.23 -13.93 9.66
CA ALA A 146 -11.17 -14.44 8.81
C ALA A 146 -10.07 -13.42 8.58
N VAL A 147 -8.84 -13.91 8.48
CA VAL A 147 -7.64 -13.13 8.17
C VAL A 147 -7.05 -13.65 6.86
N ILE A 148 -6.96 -12.79 5.86
CA ILE A 148 -6.32 -13.09 4.59
C ILE A 148 -4.83 -12.73 4.71
N ALA A 149 -3.97 -13.73 4.60
CA ALA A 149 -2.54 -13.57 4.46
C ALA A 149 -2.17 -13.56 2.98
N VAL A 150 -1.45 -12.53 2.51
CA VAL A 150 -1.09 -12.40 1.09
C VAL A 150 0.01 -13.36 0.63
N SER A 151 0.57 -14.14 1.52
CA SER A 151 1.55 -15.21 1.23
C SER A 151 1.61 -16.23 2.37
N ALA A 152 2.22 -17.38 2.10
CA ALA A 152 2.50 -18.37 3.15
C ALA A 152 3.40 -17.79 4.26
N GLY A 153 4.44 -17.02 3.89
CA GLY A 153 5.28 -16.33 4.86
C GLY A 153 4.52 -15.33 5.73
N MET A 154 3.58 -14.58 5.13
CA MET A 154 2.71 -13.67 5.89
C MET A 154 1.82 -14.45 6.88
N ARG A 155 1.32 -15.62 6.50
CA ARG A 155 0.56 -16.49 7.41
C ARG A 155 1.40 -16.92 8.62
N GLU A 156 2.64 -17.32 8.40
CA GLU A 156 3.57 -17.67 9.49
C GLU A 156 3.86 -16.47 10.40
N ASP A 157 4.06 -15.29 9.80
CA ASP A 157 4.31 -14.05 10.54
C ASP A 157 3.11 -13.63 11.37
N ILE A 158 1.88 -13.77 10.88
CA ILE A 158 0.65 -13.50 11.63
C ILE A 158 0.57 -14.41 12.85
N LEU A 159 0.70 -15.72 12.66
CA LEU A 159 0.58 -16.70 13.75
C LEU A 159 1.68 -16.56 14.79
N ARG A 160 2.88 -16.13 14.38
CA ARG A 160 3.98 -15.82 15.28
C ARG A 160 3.74 -14.53 16.06
N SER A 161 3.22 -13.50 15.41
CA SER A 161 2.99 -12.17 16.01
C SER A 161 1.76 -12.14 16.92
N TYR A 162 0.74 -12.91 16.56
CA TYR A 162 -0.56 -12.98 17.23
C TYR A 162 -0.95 -14.42 17.56
N PRO A 163 -0.30 -15.04 18.58
CA PRO A 163 -0.51 -16.46 18.89
C PRO A 163 -1.94 -16.83 19.34
N SER A 164 -2.76 -15.83 19.69
CA SER A 164 -4.17 -16.02 20.05
C SER A 164 -5.09 -16.18 18.84
N VAL A 165 -4.60 -15.87 17.64
CA VAL A 165 -5.39 -16.04 16.39
C VAL A 165 -5.47 -17.52 16.04
N ASP A 166 -6.69 -18.03 15.86
CA ASP A 166 -6.92 -19.38 15.39
C ASP A 166 -6.29 -19.60 14.01
N PRO A 167 -5.37 -20.54 13.83
CA PRO A 167 -4.74 -20.85 12.56
C PRO A 167 -5.74 -21.17 11.42
N GLU A 168 -6.92 -21.69 11.78
CA GLU A 168 -7.97 -22.02 10.81
C GLU A 168 -8.66 -20.78 10.23
N ARG A 169 -8.60 -19.64 10.93
CA ARG A 169 -9.10 -18.36 10.42
C ARG A 169 -8.12 -17.68 9.46
N VAL A 170 -6.84 -18.08 9.45
CA VAL A 170 -5.82 -17.45 8.60
C VAL A 170 -5.71 -18.19 7.27
N LYS A 171 -6.20 -17.57 6.21
CA LYS A 171 -6.22 -18.14 4.85
C LYS A 171 -5.19 -17.44 3.97
N VAL A 172 -4.46 -18.21 3.17
CA VAL A 172 -3.53 -17.65 2.18
C VAL A 172 -4.29 -17.35 0.90
N VAL A 173 -4.36 -16.07 0.53
CA VAL A 173 -4.87 -15.61 -0.75
C VAL A 173 -3.87 -14.60 -1.31
N HIS A 174 -3.17 -14.98 -2.39
CA HIS A 174 -2.18 -14.11 -3.00
C HIS A 174 -2.84 -12.88 -3.66
N ASN A 175 -2.12 -11.77 -3.64
CA ASN A 175 -2.53 -10.62 -4.43
C ASN A 175 -2.55 -10.99 -5.91
N GLY A 176 -3.64 -10.64 -6.59
CA GLY A 176 -3.77 -10.77 -8.03
C GLY A 176 -3.44 -9.48 -8.75
N ILE A 177 -3.18 -9.59 -10.03
CA ILE A 177 -3.09 -8.47 -10.97
C ILE A 177 -3.90 -8.81 -12.22
N ASP A 178 -4.38 -7.78 -12.91
CA ASP A 178 -4.94 -7.95 -14.24
C ASP A 178 -3.81 -8.15 -15.25
N SER A 179 -3.62 -9.40 -15.69
CA SER A 179 -2.56 -9.78 -16.62
C SER A 179 -2.74 -9.18 -18.03
N GLU A 180 -3.93 -8.73 -18.39
CA GLU A 180 -4.17 -8.04 -19.66
C GLU A 180 -3.67 -6.59 -19.59
N LEU A 181 -3.88 -5.92 -18.45
CA LEU A 181 -3.40 -4.55 -18.23
C LEU A 181 -1.88 -4.47 -17.96
N TRP A 182 -1.27 -5.55 -17.49
CA TRP A 182 0.17 -5.62 -17.15
C TRP A 182 0.97 -6.42 -18.18
N GLN A 183 0.52 -6.46 -19.44
CA GLN A 183 1.30 -7.03 -20.53
C GLN A 183 2.47 -6.11 -20.92
N ARG A 184 3.52 -6.72 -21.46
CA ARG A 184 4.64 -6.00 -22.01
C ARG A 184 4.15 -5.07 -23.13
N ALA A 185 4.40 -3.77 -22.98
CA ALA A 185 4.07 -2.74 -23.95
C ALA A 185 5.26 -1.79 -24.08
N VAL A 186 6.00 -1.91 -25.16
CA VAL A 186 7.14 -1.06 -25.46
C VAL A 186 6.64 0.27 -26.02
N ASP A 187 7.04 1.37 -25.39
CA ASP A 187 6.76 2.74 -25.85
C ASP A 187 8.06 3.56 -25.65
N GLU A 188 8.86 3.59 -26.70
CA GLU A 188 10.15 4.29 -26.68
C GLU A 188 10.01 5.81 -26.48
N ASP A 189 8.91 6.41 -26.94
CA ASP A 189 8.68 7.85 -26.78
C ASP A 189 8.46 8.19 -25.31
N VAL A 190 7.72 7.34 -24.57
CA VAL A 190 7.57 7.45 -23.11
C VAL A 190 8.92 7.29 -22.44
N VAL A 191 9.67 6.26 -22.78
CA VAL A 191 10.97 5.93 -22.18
C VAL A 191 11.97 7.09 -22.37
N ARG A 192 12.10 7.59 -23.61
CA ARG A 192 12.98 8.72 -23.95
C ARG A 192 12.56 10.03 -23.28
N ARG A 193 11.26 10.28 -23.13
CA ARG A 193 10.73 11.48 -22.45
C ARG A 193 11.15 11.54 -20.98
N HIS A 194 11.33 10.39 -20.34
CA HIS A 194 11.84 10.28 -18.97
C HIS A 194 13.36 10.24 -18.89
N GLY A 195 14.08 10.43 -20.01
CA GLY A 195 15.53 10.47 -20.05
C GLY A 195 16.22 9.11 -20.04
N VAL A 196 15.48 8.05 -20.33
CA VAL A 196 16.02 6.68 -20.45
C VAL A 196 16.35 6.40 -21.92
N ASP A 197 17.49 5.80 -22.17
CA ASP A 197 17.92 5.35 -23.49
C ASP A 197 17.45 3.89 -23.69
N PRO A 198 16.48 3.63 -24.60
CA PRO A 198 15.96 2.29 -24.82
C PRO A 198 16.99 1.32 -25.48
N ASP A 199 18.07 1.86 -26.04
CA ASP A 199 19.10 1.05 -26.68
C ASP A 199 20.19 0.58 -25.70
N ARG A 200 20.13 1.02 -24.44
CA ARG A 200 21.05 0.63 -23.38
C ARG A 200 20.42 -0.36 -22.41
N PRO A 201 21.17 -1.38 -21.94
CA PRO A 201 20.68 -2.23 -20.86
C PRO A 201 20.38 -1.40 -19.61
N SER A 202 19.28 -1.72 -18.92
CA SER A 202 18.84 -0.96 -17.75
C SER A 202 18.49 -1.85 -16.57
N ILE A 203 18.71 -1.32 -15.37
CA ILE A 203 18.15 -1.83 -14.12
C ILE A 203 17.09 -0.84 -13.67
N ILE A 204 15.87 -1.31 -13.47
CA ILE A 204 14.76 -0.47 -13.03
C ILE A 204 14.36 -0.80 -11.60
N PHE A 205 14.27 0.22 -10.76
CA PHE A 205 13.64 0.15 -9.45
C PHE A 205 12.30 0.89 -9.49
N VAL A 206 11.24 0.23 -9.02
CA VAL A 206 9.90 0.85 -8.88
C VAL A 206 9.45 0.73 -7.43
N GLY A 207 9.24 1.85 -6.76
CA GLY A 207 8.75 1.80 -5.39
C GLY A 207 8.93 3.08 -4.60
N ARG A 208 8.38 3.08 -3.37
CA ARG A 208 8.56 4.18 -2.42
C ARG A 208 9.98 4.21 -1.87
N ILE A 209 10.45 5.39 -1.50
CA ILE A 209 11.72 5.58 -0.79
C ILE A 209 11.52 5.24 0.69
N THR A 210 11.69 3.96 1.02
CA THR A 210 11.53 3.44 2.38
C THR A 210 12.69 2.52 2.74
N ARG A 211 13.01 2.39 4.04
CA ARG A 211 14.05 1.46 4.50
C ARG A 211 13.77 0.02 4.05
N GLN A 212 12.49 -0.38 4.09
CA GLN A 212 12.05 -1.72 3.69
C GLN A 212 12.32 -2.05 2.21
N LYS A 213 12.30 -1.05 1.34
CA LYS A 213 12.54 -1.24 -0.11
C LYS A 213 14.01 -1.32 -0.48
N GLY A 214 14.91 -0.96 0.43
CA GLY A 214 16.35 -1.16 0.27
C GLY A 214 17.02 -0.29 -0.81
N LEU A 215 16.40 0.82 -1.23
CA LEU A 215 16.94 1.69 -2.26
C LEU A 215 18.38 2.17 -1.98
N PRO A 216 18.78 2.56 -0.75
CA PRO A 216 20.16 2.92 -0.46
C PRO A 216 21.17 1.80 -0.73
N TYR A 217 20.78 0.54 -0.54
CA TYR A 217 21.65 -0.61 -0.87
C TYR A 217 21.81 -0.79 -2.38
N LEU A 218 20.72 -0.64 -3.13
CA LEU A 218 20.77 -0.66 -4.60
C LEU A 218 21.69 0.44 -5.13
N LEU A 219 21.56 1.66 -4.61
CA LEU A 219 22.37 2.81 -5.04
C LEU A 219 23.87 2.57 -4.78
N ARG A 220 24.23 2.00 -3.62
CA ARG A 220 25.64 1.66 -3.32
C ARG A 220 26.15 0.56 -4.24
N ALA A 221 25.35 -0.48 -4.49
CA ALA A 221 25.74 -1.56 -5.41
C ALA A 221 25.83 -1.10 -6.87
N ALA A 222 25.03 -0.11 -7.25
CA ALA A 222 25.03 0.43 -8.61
C ALA A 222 26.35 1.11 -9.01
N ALA A 223 27.19 1.48 -8.06
CA ALA A 223 28.54 1.99 -8.34
C ALA A 223 29.44 0.94 -9.02
N GLU A 224 29.15 -0.34 -8.83
CA GLU A 224 29.92 -1.46 -9.38
C GLU A 224 29.36 -1.97 -10.73
N LEU A 225 28.24 -1.41 -11.21
CA LEU A 225 27.66 -1.81 -12.49
C LEU A 225 28.53 -1.38 -13.67
N PRO A 226 28.56 -2.18 -14.76
CA PRO A 226 29.21 -1.76 -16.00
C PRO A 226 28.72 -0.39 -16.48
N PRO A 227 29.58 0.43 -17.08
CA PRO A 227 29.26 1.82 -17.45
C PRO A 227 28.15 1.91 -18.52
N GLU A 228 27.98 0.88 -19.34
CA GLU A 228 26.91 0.80 -20.34
C GLU A 228 25.52 0.59 -19.74
N VAL A 229 25.42 0.04 -18.52
CA VAL A 229 24.13 -0.21 -17.85
C VAL A 229 23.61 1.09 -17.24
N GLN A 230 22.38 1.46 -17.54
CA GLN A 230 21.73 2.60 -16.88
C GLN A 230 20.91 2.15 -15.67
N LEU A 231 20.80 3.02 -14.68
CA LEU A 231 19.98 2.84 -13.48
C LEU A 231 18.77 3.75 -13.57
N VAL A 232 17.59 3.16 -13.58
CA VAL A 232 16.32 3.89 -13.68
C VAL A 232 15.55 3.74 -12.38
N LEU A 233 15.26 4.84 -11.72
CA LEU A 233 14.62 4.89 -10.42
C LEU A 233 13.25 5.56 -10.56
N LEU A 234 12.18 4.77 -10.56
CA LEU A 234 10.81 5.26 -10.39
C LEU A 234 10.50 5.24 -8.88
N ALA A 235 11.05 6.23 -8.18
CA ALA A 235 11.12 6.21 -6.73
C ALA A 235 10.74 7.57 -6.12
N GLY A 236 9.68 7.58 -5.31
CA GLY A 236 9.19 8.78 -4.63
C GLY A 236 8.56 8.44 -3.27
N ALA A 237 7.76 9.35 -2.74
CA ALA A 237 7.03 9.20 -1.47
C ALA A 237 7.90 8.66 -0.32
N PRO A 238 8.90 9.43 0.14
CA PRO A 238 9.79 9.01 1.23
C PRO A 238 9.02 8.84 2.55
N ASP A 239 9.44 7.87 3.37
CA ASP A 239 8.84 7.66 4.70
C ASP A 239 9.26 8.78 5.68
N THR A 240 10.48 9.29 5.56
CA THR A 240 11.00 10.40 6.39
C THR A 240 11.92 11.32 5.57
N PRO A 241 12.14 12.58 6.01
CA PRO A 241 13.10 13.49 5.37
C PRO A 241 14.52 12.94 5.36
N GLU A 242 14.92 12.20 6.39
CA GLU A 242 16.29 11.68 6.55
C GLU A 242 16.60 10.63 5.46
N ILE A 243 15.67 9.70 5.18
CA ILE A 243 15.90 8.71 4.12
C ILE A 243 15.87 9.37 2.74
N MET A 244 15.09 10.43 2.57
CA MET A 244 15.10 11.21 1.33
C MET A 244 16.48 11.84 1.10
N ALA A 245 17.01 12.54 2.10
CA ALA A 245 18.34 13.17 2.03
C ALA A 245 19.46 12.14 1.77
N GLU A 246 19.39 10.96 2.41
CA GLU A 246 20.34 9.86 2.15
C GLU A 246 20.29 9.42 0.68
N VAL A 247 19.08 9.23 0.14
CA VAL A 247 18.90 8.79 -1.26
C VAL A 247 19.36 9.86 -2.25
N GLU A 248 19.03 11.13 -2.03
CA GLU A 248 19.48 12.25 -2.86
C GLU A 248 21.01 12.31 -2.91
N SER A 249 21.68 12.26 -1.76
CA SER A 249 23.15 12.27 -1.68
C SER A 249 23.79 11.09 -2.41
N LEU A 250 23.20 9.89 -2.31
CA LEU A 250 23.72 8.71 -3.02
C LEU A 250 23.53 8.82 -4.53
N ILE A 251 22.42 9.39 -5.00
CA ILE A 251 22.16 9.63 -6.43
C ILE A 251 23.15 10.67 -6.97
N GLU A 252 23.39 11.75 -6.24
CA GLU A 252 24.38 12.78 -6.63
C GLU A 252 25.77 12.18 -6.75
N THR A 253 26.22 11.43 -5.75
CA THR A 253 27.53 10.73 -5.78
C THR A 253 27.65 9.77 -6.97
N LEU A 254 26.57 9.02 -7.29
CA LEU A 254 26.56 8.15 -8.46
C LEU A 254 26.69 8.93 -9.77
N ARG A 255 26.02 10.06 -9.90
CA ARG A 255 26.07 10.92 -11.09
C ARG A 255 27.43 11.57 -11.33
N GLU A 256 28.24 11.72 -10.27
CA GLU A 256 29.63 12.18 -10.41
C GLU A 256 30.55 11.13 -11.05
N THR A 257 30.21 9.84 -10.90
CA THR A 257 31.09 8.73 -11.28
C THR A 257 30.60 7.94 -12.49
N ARG A 258 29.31 8.09 -12.86
CA ARG A 258 28.72 7.38 -13.99
C ARG A 258 27.56 8.13 -14.65
N ASP A 259 27.41 7.90 -15.95
CA ASP A 259 26.25 8.32 -16.71
C ASP A 259 25.07 7.34 -16.56
N GLY A 260 23.89 7.74 -17.05
CA GLY A 260 22.72 6.88 -17.12
C GLY A 260 22.04 6.63 -15.76
N VAL A 261 22.11 7.59 -14.85
CA VAL A 261 21.35 7.57 -13.59
C VAL A 261 20.10 8.45 -13.75
N VAL A 262 18.99 7.82 -14.06
CA VAL A 262 17.69 8.45 -14.26
C VAL A 262 16.85 8.30 -13.00
N TRP A 263 16.32 9.39 -12.50
CA TRP A 263 15.43 9.38 -11.33
C TRP A 263 14.14 10.17 -11.60
N VAL A 264 13.01 9.48 -11.49
CA VAL A 264 11.67 10.01 -11.58
C VAL A 264 11.03 9.95 -10.20
N PRO A 265 10.96 11.08 -9.47
CA PRO A 265 10.47 11.11 -8.08
C PRO A 265 8.94 11.11 -7.97
N THR A 266 8.23 11.29 -9.07
CA THR A 266 6.76 11.35 -9.09
C THR A 266 6.16 9.99 -9.45
N MET A 267 4.94 9.73 -8.95
CA MET A 267 4.20 8.56 -9.36
C MET A 267 3.77 8.70 -10.83
N LEU A 268 4.15 7.73 -11.64
CA LEU A 268 3.77 7.68 -13.05
C LEU A 268 2.41 6.98 -13.23
N PRO A 269 1.65 7.34 -14.27
CA PRO A 269 0.49 6.58 -14.73
C PRO A 269 0.88 5.13 -15.06
N ARG A 270 -0.07 4.19 -14.91
CA ARG A 270 0.18 2.75 -15.12
C ARG A 270 0.82 2.45 -16.48
N ASN A 271 0.29 3.02 -17.56
CA ASN A 271 0.82 2.81 -18.91
C ASN A 271 2.28 3.23 -19.05
N GLU A 272 2.70 4.32 -18.40
CA GLU A 272 4.10 4.76 -18.41
C GLU A 272 4.97 3.83 -17.57
N VAL A 273 4.49 3.37 -16.41
CA VAL A 273 5.20 2.35 -15.61
C VAL A 273 5.40 1.06 -16.42
N VAL A 274 4.37 0.60 -17.14
CA VAL A 274 4.45 -0.58 -18.01
C VAL A 274 5.47 -0.38 -19.12
N ALA A 275 5.48 0.78 -19.80
CA ALA A 275 6.45 1.10 -20.85
C ALA A 275 7.88 1.09 -20.29
N MET A 276 8.10 1.73 -19.14
CA MET A 276 9.41 1.75 -18.48
C MET A 276 9.90 0.35 -18.09
N LEU A 277 9.03 -0.46 -17.49
CA LEU A 277 9.36 -1.87 -17.14
C LEU A 277 9.58 -2.73 -18.38
N SER A 278 8.93 -2.43 -19.50
CA SER A 278 9.06 -3.18 -20.76
C SER A 278 10.36 -2.87 -21.50
N SER A 279 11.04 -1.80 -21.13
CA SER A 279 12.32 -1.37 -21.72
C SER A 279 13.55 -1.91 -20.97
N ALA A 280 13.37 -2.58 -19.84
CA ALA A 280 14.45 -3.12 -19.03
C ALA A 280 14.91 -4.52 -19.46
#